data_0d497e68d12c39f8f3cf348029e983b6
#
_entry.id   0d497e68d12c39f8f3cf348029e983b6
#
_cell.length_a   1.000
_cell.length_b   1.000
_cell.length_c   1.000
_cell.angle_alpha   90.00
_cell.angle_beta   90.00
_cell.angle_gamma   90.00
#
_symmetry.space_group_name_H-M   'P 1'
#
loop_
_entity.id
_entity.type
_entity.pdbx_description
1 polymer ?
#
loop_
_entity_poly.entity_id
_entity_poly.type
_entity_poly.pdbx_seq_one_letter_code
_entity_poly.pdbx_strand_id
1 'polypeptide(L)'
;LTNEDRKRMTDQVIEDQKHSLDKWIEYFLYDEESKSYEMWEKYWVFQGLQNLGKYDKKTYKFSKRDKTTVYPFPPVEREFIFTTLHLMEDYIKDKKGDEEIKSALGSGNFKMLYEYVIKQSMLKDKLQSNTTSGKWVKYEQGSDYNILRDSLQGYYTGWCTAAGENFAKSQLANGDFYVYYSFDNNGEAKIPRIAIRMDGKNKIGEIRGIADRQNMEPEMMPILEEKLKEFPDRDKYLKKEHDMKLLTLIDKKVNNNIELTLSELKFLYEINSKIEGFGYGKDPRIKEIKSKRNIKRDYSIILNIKEEDVALSQEEWKQNPNKFKILDSDLYLRHLVKPNGLVLPHHISGSLFLDGLYNAERLILPKSIGNTLSLEGLSTVEGVVLPQKIGNLDLSGIISPKGLILPRHIDGSLYLDNLTSVEGLVLPQCVGGNLNLHGLTSAKDLVLPQSVGGDLYLWSLT
;
A
#
# COMPACT_ATOMS: atom_id res chain seq x y z
N LEU A 1 54.43 30.43 -7.54
CA LEU A 1 54.57 30.25 -6.11
C LEU A 1 56.04 29.97 -5.79
N THR A 2 56.67 30.83 -4.97
CA THR A 2 58.06 30.68 -4.51
C THR A 2 58.16 29.48 -3.51
N ASN A 3 59.33 28.97 -3.24
CA ASN A 3 59.53 27.95 -2.22
C ASN A 3 59.09 28.40 -0.82
N GLU A 4 59.20 29.69 -0.53
CA GLU A 4 58.73 30.31 0.72
C GLU A 4 57.21 30.33 0.79
N ASP A 5 56.52 30.65 -0.30
CA ASP A 5 55.05 30.62 -0.35
C ASP A 5 54.52 29.21 -0.12
N ARG A 6 55.15 28.22 -0.75
CA ARG A 6 54.74 26.80 -0.55
C ARG A 6 54.95 26.34 0.90
N LYS A 7 56.07 26.75 1.53
CA LYS A 7 56.35 26.40 2.92
C LYS A 7 55.28 27.06 3.83
N ARG A 8 54.98 28.35 3.64
CA ARG A 8 53.97 29.08 4.41
C ARG A 8 52.59 28.47 4.29
N MET A 9 52.17 28.08 3.08
CA MET A 9 50.91 27.34 2.84
C MET A 9 50.89 25.98 3.53
N THR A 10 51.98 25.25 3.50
CA THR A 10 52.08 23.96 4.17
C THR A 10 51.97 24.10 5.69
N ASP A 11 52.69 25.07 6.27
CA ASP A 11 52.66 25.34 7.71
C ASP A 11 51.23 25.76 8.16
N GLN A 12 50.54 26.57 7.36
CA GLN A 12 49.16 26.98 7.63
C GLN A 12 48.20 25.80 7.60
N VAL A 13 48.33 24.89 6.62
CA VAL A 13 47.46 23.69 6.52
C VAL A 13 47.69 22.76 7.70
N ILE A 14 48.94 22.61 8.16
CA ILE A 14 49.24 21.78 9.33
C ILE A 14 48.63 22.40 10.59
N GLU A 15 48.71 23.72 10.75
CA GLU A 15 48.10 24.42 11.87
C GLU A 15 46.57 24.33 11.88
N ASP A 16 45.93 24.49 10.73
CA ASP A 16 44.48 24.33 10.58
C ASP A 16 44.02 22.91 10.92
N GLN A 17 44.78 21.88 10.51
CA GLN A 17 44.49 20.49 10.87
C GLN A 17 44.63 20.25 12.38
N LYS A 18 45.69 20.75 13.02
CA LYS A 18 45.88 20.65 14.47
C LYS A 18 44.73 21.34 15.20
N HIS A 19 44.43 22.58 14.87
CA HIS A 19 43.39 23.34 15.52
C HIS A 19 42.03 22.70 15.40
N SER A 20 41.70 22.09 14.24
CA SER A 20 40.45 21.36 14.06
C SER A 20 40.40 20.05 14.87
N LEU A 21 41.52 19.37 15.02
CA LEU A 21 41.62 18.19 15.86
C LEU A 21 41.56 18.50 17.35
N ASP A 22 42.23 19.60 17.79
CA ASP A 22 42.21 20.05 19.18
C ASP A 22 40.75 20.36 19.65
N LYS A 23 39.89 20.93 18.80
CA LYS A 23 38.48 21.14 19.12
C LYS A 23 37.73 19.84 19.39
N TRP A 24 38.04 18.76 18.69
CA TRP A 24 37.45 17.45 18.95
C TRP A 24 37.95 16.86 20.26
N ILE A 25 39.26 17.04 20.57
CA ILE A 25 39.85 16.60 21.83
C ILE A 25 39.25 17.37 23.00
N GLU A 26 39.11 18.69 22.87
CA GLU A 26 38.46 19.55 23.87
C GLU A 26 37.01 19.11 24.12
N TYR A 27 36.24 18.83 23.09
CA TYR A 27 34.89 18.32 23.19
C TYR A 27 34.83 17.01 24.01
N PHE A 28 35.66 16.03 23.70
CA PHE A 28 35.63 14.76 24.42
C PHE A 28 36.14 14.82 25.86
N LEU A 29 37.02 15.78 26.18
CA LEU A 29 37.62 15.88 27.50
C LEU A 29 36.86 16.83 28.45
N TYR A 30 36.28 17.91 27.94
CA TYR A 30 35.83 19.03 28.75
C TYR A 30 34.35 19.40 28.55
N ASP A 31 33.71 18.96 27.48
CA ASP A 31 32.32 19.31 27.21
C ASP A 31 31.35 18.51 28.08
N GLU A 32 30.34 19.18 28.65
CA GLU A 32 29.38 18.59 29.59
C GLU A 32 28.54 17.49 28.92
N GLU A 33 28.16 17.67 27.64
CA GLU A 33 27.39 16.64 26.91
C GLU A 33 28.24 15.37 26.71
N SER A 34 29.50 15.55 26.35
CA SER A 34 30.39 14.42 26.11
C SER A 34 30.75 13.64 27.38
N LYS A 35 30.55 14.22 28.58
CA LYS A 35 30.73 13.48 29.85
C LYS A 35 29.74 12.35 30.04
N SER A 36 28.55 12.46 29.43
CA SER A 36 27.52 11.41 29.49
C SER A 36 27.86 10.19 28.62
N TYR A 37 28.77 10.35 27.65
CA TYR A 37 29.11 9.26 26.73
C TYR A 37 30.06 8.24 27.37
N GLU A 38 29.77 6.98 27.12
CA GLU A 38 30.66 5.90 27.54
C GLU A 38 32.04 5.97 26.83
N MET A 39 33.05 5.37 27.42
CA MET A 39 34.43 5.42 26.86
C MET A 39 34.51 4.80 25.47
N TRP A 40 33.73 3.73 25.21
CA TRP A 40 33.70 3.07 23.90
C TRP A 40 33.06 3.95 22.84
N GLU A 41 32.06 4.76 23.19
CA GLU A 41 31.38 5.71 22.28
C GLU A 41 32.34 6.80 21.85
N LYS A 42 33.04 7.41 22.81
CA LYS A 42 34.08 8.41 22.56
C LYS A 42 35.16 7.85 21.64
N TYR A 43 35.59 6.63 21.90
CA TYR A 43 36.61 5.96 21.09
C TYR A 43 36.13 5.68 19.67
N TRP A 44 34.89 5.18 19.53
CA TRP A 44 34.27 4.88 18.25
C TRP A 44 34.10 6.12 17.37
N VAL A 45 33.60 7.23 17.93
CA VAL A 45 33.48 8.52 17.24
C VAL A 45 34.86 9.03 16.83
N PHE A 46 35.83 8.98 17.75
CA PHE A 46 37.22 9.43 17.47
C PHE A 46 37.90 8.64 16.37
N GLN A 47 37.74 7.32 16.36
CA GLN A 47 38.24 6.46 15.29
C GLN A 47 37.56 6.76 13.94
N GLY A 48 36.26 7.00 13.97
CA GLY A 48 35.51 7.37 12.79
C GLY A 48 35.92 8.73 12.21
N LEU A 49 36.15 9.73 13.09
CA LEU A 49 36.62 11.06 12.73
C LEU A 49 37.90 11.03 11.90
N GLN A 50 38.84 10.14 12.26
CA GLN A 50 40.13 10.00 11.55
C GLN A 50 39.98 9.60 10.07
N ASN A 51 38.79 9.12 9.67
CA ASN A 51 38.47 8.73 8.28
C ASN A 51 37.70 9.81 7.51
N LEU A 52 37.31 10.92 8.16
CA LEU A 52 36.51 11.99 7.52
C LEU A 52 37.43 13.01 6.83
N GLY A 53 37.38 13.04 5.51
CA GLY A 53 38.04 14.05 4.70
C GLY A 53 37.12 15.28 4.43
N LYS A 54 37.18 15.81 3.21
CA LYS A 54 36.35 16.95 2.81
C LYS A 54 34.88 16.54 2.69
N TYR A 55 33.98 17.34 3.27
CA TYR A 55 32.54 17.18 3.14
C TYR A 55 32.04 17.77 1.82
N ASP A 56 31.26 16.98 1.08
CA ASP A 56 30.55 17.42 -0.13
C ASP A 56 29.08 17.68 0.18
N LYS A 57 28.69 18.96 0.14
CA LYS A 57 27.32 19.40 0.41
C LYS A 57 26.29 18.93 -0.63
N LYS A 58 26.73 18.54 -1.83
CA LYS A 58 25.82 18.04 -2.88
C LYS A 58 25.44 16.59 -2.67
N THR A 59 26.42 15.77 -2.29
CA THR A 59 26.23 14.32 -2.10
C THR A 59 26.00 13.94 -0.65
N TYR A 60 26.16 14.87 0.29
CA TYR A 60 26.13 14.66 1.76
C TYR A 60 27.14 13.61 2.24
N LYS A 61 28.30 13.52 1.58
CA LYS A 61 29.35 12.53 1.88
C LYS A 61 30.68 13.18 2.19
N PHE A 62 31.46 12.51 3.03
CA PHE A 62 32.86 12.84 3.26
C PHE A 62 33.74 12.05 2.31
N SER A 63 34.77 12.69 1.74
CA SER A 63 35.85 11.98 1.10
C SER A 63 36.61 11.12 2.14
N LYS A 64 37.37 10.15 1.67
CA LYS A 64 38.24 9.37 2.56
C LYS A 64 39.44 10.24 2.99
N ARG A 65 39.76 10.23 4.28
CA ARG A 65 41.00 10.84 4.80
C ARG A 65 42.13 9.83 4.77
N ASP A 66 43.30 10.27 4.35
CA ASP A 66 44.56 9.49 4.42
C ASP A 66 45.73 10.45 4.78
N LYS A 67 46.94 9.92 4.79
CA LYS A 67 48.16 10.68 5.15
C LYS A 67 48.47 11.85 4.21
N THR A 68 47.84 11.89 3.03
CA THR A 68 48.01 12.97 2.04
C THR A 68 46.89 14.03 2.08
N THR A 69 45.92 13.82 2.94
CA THR A 69 44.76 14.72 3.05
C THR A 69 45.16 16.06 3.68
N VAL A 70 45.06 17.14 2.93
CA VAL A 70 45.40 18.50 3.33
C VAL A 70 44.14 19.31 3.73
N TYR A 71 43.22 18.72 4.43
CA TYR A 71 41.93 19.31 4.79
C TYR A 71 41.70 19.28 6.31
N PRO A 72 41.20 20.34 6.96
CA PRO A 72 40.85 20.31 8.37
C PRO A 72 39.85 19.20 8.68
N PHE A 73 39.84 18.71 9.92
CA PHE A 73 38.76 17.86 10.40
C PHE A 73 37.43 18.65 10.40
N PRO A 74 36.27 18.00 10.18
CA PRO A 74 34.99 18.68 10.21
C PRO A 74 34.76 19.35 11.57
N PRO A 75 33.95 20.42 11.64
CA PRO A 75 33.59 21.02 12.92
C PRO A 75 32.84 20.01 13.80
N VAL A 76 32.90 20.24 15.11
CA VAL A 76 32.13 19.43 16.08
C VAL A 76 30.68 19.88 16.02
N GLU A 77 29.81 19.00 15.52
CA GLU A 77 28.37 19.20 15.46
C GLU A 77 27.70 18.31 16.53
N ARG A 78 27.50 18.88 17.71
CA ARG A 78 27.05 18.16 18.92
C ARG A 78 25.79 17.37 18.70
N GLU A 79 24.76 18.00 18.12
CA GLU A 79 23.48 17.39 17.83
C GLU A 79 23.59 16.17 16.90
N PHE A 80 24.47 16.25 15.90
CA PHE A 80 24.69 15.13 14.97
C PHE A 80 25.43 13.97 15.62
N ILE A 81 26.39 14.29 16.53
CA ILE A 81 27.10 13.24 17.30
C ILE A 81 26.13 12.54 18.24
N PHE A 82 25.35 13.31 19.01
CA PHE A 82 24.35 12.78 19.93
C PHE A 82 23.35 11.87 19.21
N THR A 83 22.77 12.36 18.08
CA THR A 83 21.82 11.56 17.27
C THR A 83 22.47 10.30 16.72
N THR A 84 23.74 10.39 16.29
CA THR A 84 24.49 9.24 15.74
C THR A 84 24.71 8.16 16.81
N LEU A 85 25.07 8.55 18.03
CA LEU A 85 25.26 7.63 19.15
C LEU A 85 23.94 6.99 19.59
N HIS A 86 22.87 7.77 19.71
CA HIS A 86 21.53 7.26 20.02
C HIS A 86 21.03 6.21 19.01
N LEU A 87 21.20 6.47 17.72
CA LEU A 87 20.86 5.49 16.68
C LEU A 87 21.65 4.19 16.82
N MET A 88 22.94 4.29 17.22
CA MET A 88 23.78 3.12 17.47
C MET A 88 23.32 2.33 18.70
N GLU A 89 23.00 3.01 19.80
CA GLU A 89 22.45 2.39 21.01
C GLU A 89 21.11 1.68 20.76
N ASP A 90 20.17 2.34 20.09
CA ASP A 90 18.87 1.78 19.75
C ASP A 90 19.01 0.54 18.88
N TYR A 91 19.94 0.56 17.93
CA TYR A 91 20.22 -0.61 17.11
C TYR A 91 20.82 -1.77 17.92
N ILE A 92 21.74 -1.48 18.84
CA ILE A 92 22.33 -2.51 19.72
C ILE A 92 21.24 -3.15 20.59
N LYS A 93 20.29 -2.34 21.12
CA LYS A 93 19.19 -2.81 21.97
C LYS A 93 18.13 -3.60 21.20
N ASP A 94 17.62 -3.05 20.10
CA ASP A 94 16.40 -3.55 19.45
C ASP A 94 16.57 -4.00 17.98
N LYS A 95 17.73 -3.79 17.38
CA LYS A 95 18.02 -4.02 15.92
C LYS A 95 17.00 -3.35 14.99
N LYS A 96 16.40 -2.25 15.44
CA LYS A 96 15.43 -1.46 14.67
C LYS A 96 16.15 -0.46 13.76
N GLY A 97 15.57 -0.18 12.60
CA GLY A 97 16.05 0.78 11.61
C GLY A 97 15.63 0.39 10.20
N ASP A 98 15.68 1.35 9.28
CA ASP A 98 15.55 1.08 7.85
C ASP A 98 16.79 0.37 7.30
N GLU A 99 16.76 -0.06 6.04
CA GLU A 99 17.87 -0.82 5.44
C GLU A 99 19.15 0.02 5.30
N GLU A 100 19.06 1.34 5.14
CA GLU A 100 20.22 2.25 5.08
C GLU A 100 20.89 2.35 6.44
N ILE A 101 20.10 2.48 7.52
CA ILE A 101 20.58 2.46 8.91
C ILE A 101 21.20 1.10 9.26
N LYS A 102 20.49 0.00 8.96
CA LYS A 102 21.01 -1.35 9.24
C LYS A 102 22.32 -1.64 8.53
N SER A 103 22.45 -1.19 7.28
CA SER A 103 23.70 -1.33 6.51
C SER A 103 24.83 -0.51 7.14
N ALA A 104 24.56 0.73 7.54
CA ALA A 104 25.55 1.60 8.18
C ALA A 104 25.99 1.05 9.54
N LEU A 105 25.03 0.60 10.36
CA LEU A 105 25.27 0.06 11.70
C LEU A 105 25.90 -1.33 11.67
N GLY A 106 25.46 -2.19 10.74
CA GLY A 106 26.05 -3.52 10.55
C GLY A 106 27.52 -3.51 10.13
N SER A 107 27.95 -2.44 9.47
CA SER A 107 29.36 -2.21 9.15
C SER A 107 30.20 -1.67 10.33
N GLY A 108 29.55 -1.20 11.41
CA GLY A 108 30.20 -0.50 12.53
C GLY A 108 30.88 0.82 12.13
N ASN A 109 30.53 1.38 10.98
CA ASN A 109 31.22 2.50 10.37
C ASN A 109 30.59 3.83 10.77
N PHE A 110 31.21 4.52 11.74
CA PHE A 110 30.80 5.87 12.17
C PHE A 110 30.55 6.83 11.00
N LYS A 111 31.44 6.86 10.00
CA LYS A 111 31.32 7.76 8.86
C LYS A 111 29.98 7.60 8.13
N MET A 112 29.57 6.36 7.85
CA MET A 112 28.32 6.10 7.13
C MET A 112 27.10 6.55 7.94
N LEU A 113 27.09 6.28 9.24
CA LEU A 113 25.98 6.67 10.11
C LEU A 113 25.94 8.19 10.34
N TYR A 114 27.10 8.83 10.50
CA TYR A 114 27.21 10.28 10.64
C TYR A 114 26.78 11.01 9.36
N GLU A 115 27.19 10.52 8.19
CA GLU A 115 26.70 11.00 6.89
C GLU A 115 25.16 10.90 6.76
N TYR A 116 24.59 9.78 7.22
CA TYR A 116 23.14 9.59 7.25
C TYR A 116 22.45 10.64 8.15
N VAL A 117 22.94 10.85 9.37
CA VAL A 117 22.38 11.83 10.31
C VAL A 117 22.44 13.26 9.75
N ILE A 118 23.60 13.66 9.19
CA ILE A 118 23.73 14.98 8.55
C ILE A 118 22.73 15.12 7.40
N LYS A 119 22.63 14.12 6.54
CA LYS A 119 21.68 14.11 5.41
C LYS A 119 20.25 14.28 5.90
N GLN A 120 19.84 13.55 6.94
CA GLN A 120 18.50 13.64 7.52
C GLN A 120 18.22 15.00 8.13
N SER A 121 19.18 15.59 8.88
CA SER A 121 19.04 16.91 9.47
C SER A 121 18.92 18.00 8.40
N MET A 122 19.78 17.97 7.39
CA MET A 122 19.72 18.93 6.28
C MET A 122 18.43 18.83 5.46
N LEU A 123 17.87 17.61 5.33
CA LEU A 123 16.58 17.39 4.69
C LEU A 123 15.43 17.92 5.57
N LYS A 124 15.51 17.71 6.89
CA LYS A 124 14.53 18.23 7.85
C LYS A 124 14.50 19.77 7.82
N ASP A 125 15.65 20.44 7.80
CA ASP A 125 15.74 21.89 7.68
C ASP A 125 15.16 22.41 6.36
N LYS A 126 15.35 21.68 5.26
CA LYS A 126 14.73 21.99 3.97
C LYS A 126 13.21 21.82 3.97
N LEU A 127 12.69 20.85 4.74
CA LEU A 127 11.26 20.55 4.85
C LEU A 127 10.53 21.45 5.87
N GLN A 128 11.26 22.09 6.81
CA GLN A 128 10.70 22.99 7.82
C GLN A 128 10.34 24.39 7.29
N SER A 129 9.92 24.52 6.04
CA SER A 129 9.15 25.69 5.64
C SER A 129 7.78 25.63 6.35
N ASN A 130 7.55 26.56 7.29
CA ASN A 130 6.30 26.68 8.05
C ASN A 130 5.08 27.05 7.17
N THR A 131 5.24 27.16 5.86
CA THR A 131 4.16 27.51 4.95
C THR A 131 3.56 26.27 4.30
N THR A 132 2.25 26.15 4.42
CA THR A 132 1.46 25.15 3.69
C THR A 132 1.09 25.65 2.29
N SER A 133 1.26 26.94 2.01
CA SER A 133 0.96 27.54 0.71
C SER A 133 1.93 27.03 -0.36
N GLY A 134 1.40 26.71 -1.53
CA GLY A 134 2.21 26.14 -2.61
C GLY A 134 1.40 25.87 -3.86
N LYS A 135 1.89 25.00 -4.71
CA LYS A 135 1.19 24.57 -5.92
C LYS A 135 1.44 23.11 -6.28
N TRP A 136 0.48 22.51 -6.95
CA TRP A 136 0.63 21.22 -7.60
C TRP A 136 1.37 21.35 -8.93
N VAL A 137 2.31 20.45 -9.18
CA VAL A 137 2.96 20.25 -10.47
C VAL A 137 2.61 18.86 -10.96
N LYS A 138 2.10 18.80 -12.19
CA LYS A 138 1.81 17.55 -12.90
C LYS A 138 2.97 17.19 -13.82
N TYR A 139 3.43 15.96 -13.73
CA TYR A 139 4.35 15.33 -14.67
C TYR A 139 3.54 14.31 -15.48
N GLU A 140 3.33 14.62 -16.76
CA GLU A 140 2.47 13.79 -17.60
C GLU A 140 3.13 12.47 -18.00
N GLN A 141 2.31 11.44 -18.16
CA GLN A 141 2.75 10.17 -18.72
C GLN A 141 3.44 10.41 -20.09
N GLY A 142 4.64 9.83 -20.25
CA GLY A 142 5.45 9.98 -21.45
C GLY A 142 6.32 11.24 -21.50
N SER A 143 6.25 12.14 -20.51
CA SER A 143 7.12 13.32 -20.44
C SER A 143 8.54 12.98 -20.01
N ASP A 144 9.45 13.97 -20.10
CA ASP A 144 10.85 13.77 -19.66
C ASP A 144 10.96 13.49 -18.16
N TYR A 145 11.33 12.27 -17.83
CA TYR A 145 11.50 11.79 -16.47
C TYR A 145 12.63 12.50 -15.71
N ASN A 146 13.60 13.10 -16.41
CA ASN A 146 14.69 13.83 -15.76
C ASN A 146 14.17 15.03 -14.96
N ILE A 147 13.14 15.71 -15.47
CA ILE A 147 12.51 16.85 -14.80
C ILE A 147 11.92 16.42 -13.45
N LEU A 148 11.20 15.30 -13.43
CA LEU A 148 10.66 14.74 -12.18
C LEU A 148 11.78 14.30 -11.24
N ARG A 149 12.75 13.54 -11.73
CA ARG A 149 13.89 13.07 -10.93
C ARG A 149 14.63 14.25 -10.28
N ASP A 150 14.98 15.25 -11.06
CA ASP A 150 15.81 16.38 -10.60
C ASP A 150 15.04 17.27 -9.61
N SER A 151 13.71 17.38 -9.75
CA SER A 151 12.86 18.13 -8.83
C SER A 151 12.75 17.52 -7.43
N LEU A 152 12.94 16.19 -7.33
CA LEU A 152 12.89 15.43 -6.08
C LEU A 152 14.29 15.05 -5.56
N GLN A 153 15.35 15.39 -6.29
CA GLN A 153 16.71 15.06 -5.91
C GLN A 153 17.10 15.81 -4.62
N GLY A 154 17.61 15.05 -3.64
CA GLY A 154 18.01 15.61 -2.34
C GLY A 154 16.89 15.66 -1.29
N TYR A 155 15.70 15.20 -1.64
CA TYR A 155 14.62 14.90 -0.69
C TYR A 155 14.49 13.38 -0.55
N TYR A 156 14.17 12.93 0.69
CA TYR A 156 14.07 11.50 0.96
C TYR A 156 12.73 10.96 0.42
N THR A 157 12.76 10.53 -0.84
CA THR A 157 11.65 9.84 -1.49
C THR A 157 12.16 8.48 -1.94
N GLY A 158 12.01 7.43 -1.10
CA GLY A 158 12.61 6.12 -1.30
C GLY A 158 12.40 5.50 -2.68
N TRP A 159 11.29 5.84 -3.34
CA TRP A 159 10.92 5.33 -4.66
C TRP A 159 11.25 6.27 -5.84
N CYS A 160 11.59 7.53 -5.60
CA CYS A 160 12.03 8.45 -6.67
C CYS A 160 13.54 8.68 -6.66
N THR A 161 14.22 8.48 -5.53
CA THR A 161 15.64 8.79 -5.37
C THR A 161 16.52 7.56 -5.13
N ALA A 162 16.02 6.51 -4.48
CA ALA A 162 16.80 5.32 -4.14
C ALA A 162 17.10 4.42 -5.34
N ALA A 163 16.19 4.37 -6.32
CA ALA A 163 16.35 3.58 -7.54
C ALA A 163 16.88 4.41 -8.72
N GLY A 164 17.16 5.71 -8.52
CA GLY A 164 17.71 6.59 -9.53
C GLY A 164 16.81 6.75 -10.77
N GLU A 165 17.45 6.91 -11.91
CA GLU A 165 16.85 7.15 -13.22
C GLU A 165 15.74 6.16 -13.60
N ASN A 166 15.92 4.88 -13.28
CA ASN A 166 15.00 3.82 -13.69
C ASN A 166 13.60 3.95 -13.10
N PHE A 167 13.46 4.49 -11.89
CA PHE A 167 12.15 4.59 -11.23
C PHE A 167 11.29 5.71 -11.83
N ALA A 168 11.84 6.92 -11.96
CA ALA A 168 11.13 8.05 -12.57
C ALA A 168 10.75 7.74 -14.03
N LYS A 169 11.66 7.09 -14.78
CA LYS A 169 11.42 6.62 -16.14
C LYS A 169 10.28 5.61 -16.21
N SER A 170 10.31 4.57 -15.37
CA SER A 170 9.24 3.56 -15.32
C SER A 170 7.91 4.18 -14.93
N GLN A 171 7.91 5.11 -13.96
CA GLN A 171 6.70 5.78 -13.52
C GLN A 171 6.03 6.57 -14.63
N LEU A 172 6.77 7.44 -15.30
CA LEU A 172 6.21 8.27 -16.36
C LEU A 172 5.95 7.49 -17.67
N ALA A 173 6.50 6.29 -17.82
CA ALA A 173 6.06 5.38 -18.87
C ALA A 173 4.65 4.82 -18.60
N ASN A 174 4.29 4.60 -17.33
CA ASN A 174 3.06 3.89 -16.94
C ASN A 174 1.94 4.80 -16.43
N GLY A 175 2.21 6.05 -16.08
CA GLY A 175 1.17 6.95 -15.55
C GLY A 175 1.67 8.35 -15.24
N ASP A 176 0.71 9.24 -14.99
CA ASP A 176 0.97 10.60 -14.53
C ASP A 176 1.56 10.58 -13.11
N PHE A 177 2.23 11.68 -12.75
CA PHE A 177 2.76 11.88 -11.43
C PHE A 177 2.51 13.32 -10.97
N TYR A 178 2.08 13.51 -9.73
CA TYR A 178 1.81 14.82 -9.18
C TYR A 178 2.66 15.05 -7.94
N VAL A 179 3.21 16.26 -7.82
CA VAL A 179 3.93 16.69 -6.62
C VAL A 179 3.39 18.03 -6.17
N TYR A 180 3.08 18.13 -4.88
CA TYR A 180 2.80 19.43 -4.24
C TYR A 180 4.10 20.03 -3.70
N TYR A 181 4.42 21.23 -4.16
CA TYR A 181 5.55 21.99 -3.69
C TYR A 181 5.05 23.19 -2.88
N SER A 182 5.45 23.30 -1.60
CA SER A 182 5.26 24.52 -0.85
C SER A 182 6.27 25.58 -1.28
N PHE A 183 5.92 26.85 -1.02
CA PHE A 183 6.80 27.98 -1.32
C PHE A 183 7.98 28.00 -0.34
N ASP A 184 9.17 28.29 -0.88
CA ASP A 184 10.36 28.61 -0.09
C ASP A 184 10.34 30.07 0.37
N ASN A 185 11.39 30.48 1.09
CA ASN A 185 11.53 31.86 1.59
C ASN A 185 11.63 32.93 0.48
N ASN A 186 11.86 32.52 -0.78
CA ASN A 186 11.92 33.39 -1.94
C ASN A 186 10.58 33.44 -2.70
N GLY A 187 9.55 32.74 -2.21
CA GLY A 187 8.24 32.61 -2.87
C GLY A 187 8.23 31.66 -4.05
N GLU A 188 9.24 30.81 -4.21
CA GLU A 188 9.30 29.80 -5.27
C GLU A 188 8.78 28.44 -4.75
N ALA A 189 7.90 27.80 -5.51
CA ALA A 189 7.36 26.47 -5.17
C ALA A 189 8.40 25.38 -5.44
N LYS A 190 9.28 25.13 -4.46
CA LYS A 190 10.43 24.22 -4.59
C LYS A 190 10.50 23.15 -3.53
N ILE A 191 9.73 23.25 -2.44
CA ILE A 191 9.80 22.30 -1.32
C ILE A 191 8.74 21.22 -1.52
N PRO A 192 9.11 20.00 -1.98
CA PRO A 192 8.14 18.96 -2.25
C PRO A 192 7.60 18.38 -0.92
N ARG A 193 6.27 18.29 -0.79
CA ARG A 193 5.56 17.87 0.42
C ARG A 193 4.71 16.61 0.21
N ILE A 194 4.01 16.52 -0.92
CA ILE A 194 3.10 15.41 -1.24
C ILE A 194 3.45 14.90 -2.64
N ALA A 195 3.43 13.59 -2.80
CA ALA A 195 3.53 12.94 -4.11
C ALA A 195 2.35 12.01 -4.34
N ILE A 196 1.75 12.07 -5.54
CA ILE A 196 0.69 11.18 -6.01
C ILE A 196 1.18 10.47 -7.25
N ARG A 197 1.29 9.16 -7.18
CA ARG A 197 1.60 8.27 -8.29
C ARG A 197 0.30 7.79 -8.92
N MET A 198 0.17 7.91 -10.23
CA MET A 198 -0.96 7.39 -10.97
C MET A 198 -0.60 6.09 -11.71
N ASP A 199 -1.56 5.20 -11.86
CA ASP A 199 -1.55 4.11 -12.83
C ASP A 199 -2.36 4.59 -14.05
N GLY A 200 -1.68 4.96 -15.13
CA GLY A 200 -2.29 5.72 -16.21
C GLY A 200 -2.61 7.15 -15.81
N LYS A 201 -3.74 7.68 -16.30
CA LYS A 201 -4.15 9.08 -16.08
C LYS A 201 -5.24 9.26 -15.03
N ASN A 202 -6.02 8.22 -14.74
CA ASN A 202 -7.26 8.34 -13.98
C ASN A 202 -7.31 7.49 -12.70
N LYS A 203 -6.32 6.62 -12.49
CA LYS A 203 -6.31 5.70 -11.34
C LYS A 203 -5.17 6.06 -10.39
N ILE A 204 -5.50 6.32 -9.14
CA ILE A 204 -4.51 6.59 -8.09
C ILE A 204 -3.80 5.27 -7.74
N GLY A 205 -2.49 5.22 -7.94
CA GLY A 205 -1.66 4.09 -7.57
C GLY A 205 -1.16 4.18 -6.14
N GLU A 206 -0.65 5.36 -5.74
CA GLU A 206 -0.07 5.57 -4.42
C GLU A 206 -0.03 7.05 -4.06
N ILE A 207 -0.21 7.37 -2.77
CA ILE A 207 -0.05 8.71 -2.21
C ILE A 207 0.94 8.63 -1.05
N ARG A 208 1.92 9.54 -1.05
CA ARG A 208 2.94 9.62 0.00
C ARG A 208 3.25 11.05 0.38
N GLY A 209 3.61 11.24 1.64
CA GLY A 209 4.36 12.43 2.07
C GLY A 209 5.82 12.34 1.65
N ILE A 210 6.52 13.47 1.69
CA ILE A 210 7.97 13.56 1.39
C ILE A 210 8.76 13.92 2.66
N ALA A 211 8.10 13.99 3.80
CA ALA A 211 8.71 14.12 5.11
C ALA A 211 9.48 12.86 5.53
N ASP A 212 10.05 12.87 6.72
CA ASP A 212 10.77 11.72 7.27
C ASP A 212 9.94 10.44 7.16
N ARG A 213 10.57 9.37 6.64
CA ARG A 213 9.96 8.06 6.38
C ARG A 213 8.74 8.10 5.44
N GLN A 214 8.63 9.12 4.60
CA GLN A 214 7.51 9.29 3.64
C GLN A 214 6.13 9.37 4.30
N ASN A 215 6.07 9.83 5.55
CA ASN A 215 4.82 10.08 6.23
C ASN A 215 4.16 11.35 5.70
N MET A 216 2.83 11.34 5.67
CA MET A 216 2.05 12.54 5.36
C MET A 216 2.06 13.48 6.56
N GLU A 217 2.46 14.73 6.34
CA GLU A 217 2.38 15.77 7.36
C GLU A 217 0.90 16.13 7.60
N PRO A 218 0.44 16.19 8.85
CA PRO A 218 -0.98 16.44 9.15
C PRO A 218 -1.52 17.73 8.52
N GLU A 219 -0.73 18.78 8.46
CA GLU A 219 -1.10 20.09 7.86
C GLU A 219 -1.25 20.04 6.34
N MET A 220 -0.74 19.00 5.67
CA MET A 220 -0.91 18.79 4.22
C MET A 220 -2.21 18.06 3.87
N MET A 221 -2.89 17.46 4.85
CA MET A 221 -4.11 16.68 4.59
C MET A 221 -5.21 17.48 3.89
N PRO A 222 -5.54 18.74 4.29
CA PRO A 222 -6.58 19.52 3.59
C PRO A 222 -6.24 19.79 2.11
N ILE A 223 -4.95 19.98 1.80
CA ILE A 223 -4.45 20.23 0.44
C ILE A 223 -4.59 18.95 -0.41
N LEU A 224 -4.26 17.80 0.19
CA LEU A 224 -4.44 16.51 -0.44
C LEU A 224 -5.91 16.20 -0.70
N GLU A 225 -6.78 16.39 0.29
CA GLU A 225 -8.23 16.13 0.17
C GLU A 225 -8.87 16.94 -0.94
N GLU A 226 -8.48 18.21 -1.10
CA GLU A 226 -8.95 19.05 -2.20
C GLU A 226 -8.49 18.50 -3.56
N LYS A 227 -7.22 18.13 -3.68
CA LYS A 227 -6.66 17.54 -4.91
C LYS A 227 -7.33 16.23 -5.28
N LEU A 228 -7.66 15.42 -4.31
CA LEU A 228 -8.30 14.12 -4.55
C LEU A 228 -9.68 14.24 -5.19
N LYS A 229 -10.38 15.37 -5.05
CA LYS A 229 -11.69 15.60 -5.69
C LYS A 229 -11.60 15.63 -7.23
N GLU A 230 -10.41 15.87 -7.78
CA GLU A 230 -10.20 15.89 -9.23
C GLU A 230 -10.09 14.47 -9.83
N PHE A 231 -9.90 13.44 -9.01
CA PHE A 231 -9.67 12.07 -9.50
C PHE A 231 -10.95 11.22 -9.42
N PRO A 232 -11.34 10.55 -10.53
CA PRO A 232 -12.57 9.78 -10.59
C PRO A 232 -12.57 8.53 -9.69
N ASP A 233 -11.40 7.98 -9.35
CA ASP A 233 -11.28 6.80 -8.49
C ASP A 233 -11.00 7.12 -7.01
N ARG A 234 -11.16 8.38 -6.60
CA ARG A 234 -10.93 8.86 -5.23
C ARG A 234 -11.56 7.96 -4.18
N ASP A 235 -12.86 7.68 -4.30
CA ASP A 235 -13.58 6.94 -3.27
C ASP A 235 -13.11 5.49 -3.17
N LYS A 236 -12.73 4.89 -4.29
CA LYS A 236 -12.12 3.56 -4.33
C LYS A 236 -10.74 3.56 -3.66
N TYR A 237 -9.94 4.59 -3.89
CA TYR A 237 -8.64 4.74 -3.22
C TYR A 237 -8.79 4.93 -1.71
N LEU A 238 -9.68 5.84 -1.28
CA LEU A 238 -9.94 6.10 0.14
C LEU A 238 -10.45 4.85 0.88
N LYS A 239 -11.32 4.06 0.21
CA LYS A 239 -11.75 2.77 0.76
C LYS A 239 -10.58 1.82 0.98
N LYS A 240 -9.70 1.66 0.00
CA LYS A 240 -8.50 0.81 0.13
C LYS A 240 -7.60 1.26 1.27
N GLU A 241 -7.35 2.55 1.37
CA GLU A 241 -6.53 3.11 2.45
C GLU A 241 -7.15 2.83 3.82
N HIS A 242 -8.45 3.08 3.97
CA HIS A 242 -9.20 2.79 5.19
C HIS A 242 -9.14 1.30 5.55
N ASP A 243 -9.44 0.43 4.59
CA ASP A 243 -9.48 -1.01 4.79
C ASP A 243 -8.10 -1.55 5.21
N MET A 244 -7.01 -1.07 4.61
CA MET A 244 -5.66 -1.49 4.95
C MET A 244 -5.21 -0.98 6.33
N LYS A 245 -5.61 0.23 6.74
CA LYS A 245 -5.38 0.75 8.09
C LYS A 245 -6.12 -0.09 9.14
N LEU A 246 -7.39 -0.39 8.88
CA LEU A 246 -8.22 -1.19 9.78
C LEU A 246 -7.70 -2.63 9.88
N LEU A 247 -7.31 -3.25 8.76
CA LEU A 247 -6.72 -4.59 8.76
C LEU A 247 -5.42 -4.64 9.58
N THR A 248 -4.57 -3.61 9.47
CA THR A 248 -3.35 -3.49 10.26
C THR A 248 -3.64 -3.33 11.78
N LEU A 249 -4.69 -2.58 12.13
CA LEU A 249 -5.14 -2.46 13.51
C LEU A 249 -5.63 -3.80 14.06
N ILE A 250 -6.44 -4.52 13.29
CA ILE A 250 -6.98 -5.85 13.65
C ILE A 250 -5.83 -6.85 13.84
N ASP A 251 -4.86 -6.89 12.93
CA ASP A 251 -3.69 -7.76 13.06
C ASP A 251 -2.90 -7.49 14.35
N LYS A 252 -2.65 -6.21 14.67
CA LYS A 252 -2.01 -5.84 15.95
C LYS A 252 -2.81 -6.29 17.15
N LYS A 253 -4.15 -6.14 17.13
CA LYS A 253 -5.02 -6.59 18.24
C LYS A 253 -4.93 -8.10 18.43
N VAL A 254 -5.04 -8.87 17.35
CA VAL A 254 -5.00 -10.34 17.41
C VAL A 254 -3.63 -10.82 17.90
N ASN A 255 -2.53 -10.24 17.43
CA ASN A 255 -1.18 -10.58 17.89
C ASN A 255 -0.93 -10.23 19.37
N ASN A 256 -1.66 -9.25 19.91
CA ASN A 256 -1.61 -8.88 21.33
C ASN A 256 -2.74 -9.54 22.19
N ASN A 257 -3.47 -10.53 21.65
CA ASN A 257 -4.59 -11.21 22.31
C ASN A 257 -5.71 -10.25 22.77
N ILE A 258 -5.93 -9.14 22.06
CA ILE A 258 -7.02 -8.19 22.32
C ILE A 258 -8.26 -8.64 21.55
N GLU A 259 -9.41 -8.72 22.22
CA GLU A 259 -10.67 -9.10 21.56
C GLU A 259 -11.10 -8.08 20.51
N LEU A 260 -11.64 -8.59 19.41
CA LEU A 260 -12.18 -7.76 18.34
C LEU A 260 -13.61 -7.35 18.65
N THR A 261 -13.97 -6.13 18.29
CA THR A 261 -15.35 -5.64 18.35
C THR A 261 -16.22 -6.30 17.26
N LEU A 262 -17.54 -6.24 17.42
CA LEU A 262 -18.47 -6.75 16.40
C LEU A 262 -18.25 -6.11 15.02
N SER A 263 -17.93 -4.82 14.97
CA SER A 263 -17.63 -4.11 13.71
C SER A 263 -16.34 -4.62 13.05
N GLU A 264 -15.30 -4.86 13.83
CA GLU A 264 -14.03 -5.42 13.35
C GLU A 264 -14.18 -6.87 12.87
N LEU A 265 -14.99 -7.67 13.59
CA LEU A 265 -15.34 -9.03 13.14
C LEU A 265 -16.11 -8.98 11.80
N LYS A 266 -17.15 -8.15 11.68
CA LYS A 266 -17.90 -7.98 10.43
C LYS A 266 -17.01 -7.55 9.27
N PHE A 267 -16.03 -6.70 9.53
CA PHE A 267 -15.03 -6.29 8.56
C PHE A 267 -14.13 -7.47 8.16
N LEU A 268 -13.48 -8.13 9.13
CA LEU A 268 -12.55 -9.24 8.89
C LEU A 268 -13.18 -10.40 8.11
N TYR A 269 -14.48 -10.67 8.37
CA TYR A 269 -15.25 -11.72 7.69
C TYR A 269 -15.98 -11.21 6.44
N GLU A 270 -15.71 -9.97 6.03
CA GLU A 270 -16.27 -9.35 4.81
C GLU A 270 -17.81 -9.41 4.76
N ILE A 271 -18.48 -9.27 5.90
CA ILE A 271 -19.95 -9.40 5.98
C ILE A 271 -20.66 -8.28 5.22
N ASN A 272 -20.20 -7.03 5.34
CA ASN A 272 -20.82 -5.87 4.71
C ASN A 272 -20.26 -5.61 3.31
N SER A 273 -18.94 -5.64 3.15
CA SER A 273 -18.25 -5.38 1.89
C SER A 273 -16.93 -6.15 1.85
N LYS A 274 -16.38 -6.36 0.66
CA LYS A 274 -15.03 -6.90 0.49
C LYS A 274 -13.98 -5.94 1.04
N ILE A 275 -12.92 -6.49 1.61
CA ILE A 275 -11.73 -5.75 1.99
C ILE A 275 -10.93 -5.44 0.74
N GLU A 276 -10.79 -4.16 0.45
CA GLU A 276 -10.03 -3.67 -0.70
C GLU A 276 -8.55 -3.44 -0.32
N GLY A 277 -7.64 -3.95 -1.13
CA GLY A 277 -6.19 -3.77 -0.97
C GLY A 277 -5.54 -3.11 -2.17
N PHE A 278 -4.24 -2.81 -2.05
CA PHE A 278 -3.44 -2.23 -3.15
C PHE A 278 -2.81 -3.29 -4.07
N GLY A 279 -2.94 -4.59 -3.71
CA GLY A 279 -2.45 -5.70 -4.53
C GLY A 279 -3.46 -6.23 -5.53
N TYR A 280 -3.04 -7.21 -6.34
CA TYR A 280 -3.90 -7.86 -7.35
C TYR A 280 -4.83 -8.94 -6.77
N GLY A 281 -4.74 -9.24 -5.48
CA GLY A 281 -5.54 -10.27 -4.82
C GLY A 281 -5.91 -9.89 -3.40
N LYS A 282 -6.56 -10.82 -2.70
CA LYS A 282 -6.85 -10.63 -1.26
C LYS A 282 -5.55 -10.54 -0.46
N ASP A 283 -5.52 -9.61 0.50
CA ASP A 283 -4.39 -9.48 1.41
C ASP A 283 -4.19 -10.78 2.22
N PRO A 284 -3.00 -11.40 2.19
CA PRO A 284 -2.75 -12.69 2.86
C PRO A 284 -2.96 -12.62 4.37
N ARG A 285 -2.80 -11.44 4.98
CA ARG A 285 -3.05 -11.23 6.42
C ARG A 285 -4.47 -11.59 6.83
N ILE A 286 -5.45 -11.47 5.95
CA ILE A 286 -6.85 -11.84 6.26
C ILE A 286 -6.91 -13.32 6.64
N LYS A 287 -6.25 -14.19 5.86
CA LYS A 287 -6.19 -15.63 6.14
C LYS A 287 -5.37 -15.94 7.40
N GLU A 288 -4.24 -15.26 7.57
CA GLU A 288 -3.37 -15.43 8.74
C GLU A 288 -4.07 -15.03 10.04
N ILE A 289 -4.78 -13.89 10.05
CA ILE A 289 -5.54 -13.43 11.19
C ILE A 289 -6.66 -14.43 11.54
N LYS A 290 -7.45 -14.86 10.53
CA LYS A 290 -8.52 -15.86 10.73
C LYS A 290 -7.99 -17.18 11.28
N SER A 291 -6.82 -17.65 10.83
CA SER A 291 -6.22 -18.90 11.30
C SER A 291 -5.85 -18.92 12.79
N LYS A 292 -5.63 -17.75 13.39
CA LYS A 292 -5.33 -17.56 14.82
C LYS A 292 -6.60 -17.47 15.68
N ARG A 293 -7.81 -17.55 15.11
CA ARG A 293 -9.08 -17.29 15.76
C ARG A 293 -10.00 -18.51 15.77
N ASN A 294 -10.96 -18.53 16.69
CA ASN A 294 -12.06 -19.50 16.65
C ASN A 294 -13.15 -18.99 15.68
N ILE A 295 -13.10 -19.46 14.45
CA ILE A 295 -14.00 -19.05 13.36
C ILE A 295 -15.47 -19.30 13.71
N LYS A 296 -15.80 -20.45 14.35
CA LYS A 296 -17.19 -20.77 14.75
C LYS A 296 -17.73 -19.76 15.78
N ARG A 297 -16.91 -19.42 16.78
CA ARG A 297 -17.24 -18.40 17.78
C ARG A 297 -17.41 -17.02 17.12
N ASP A 298 -16.52 -16.64 16.22
CA ASP A 298 -16.62 -15.37 15.51
C ASP A 298 -17.94 -15.25 14.75
N TYR A 299 -18.32 -16.26 13.95
CA TYR A 299 -19.64 -16.27 13.26
C TYR A 299 -20.81 -16.26 14.25
N SER A 300 -20.69 -16.94 15.38
CA SER A 300 -21.78 -16.93 16.40
C SER A 300 -22.03 -15.52 16.92
N ILE A 301 -20.97 -14.74 17.13
CA ILE A 301 -21.05 -13.33 17.58
C ILE A 301 -21.59 -12.44 16.43
N ILE A 302 -21.06 -12.59 15.21
CA ILE A 302 -21.42 -11.78 14.06
C ILE A 302 -22.91 -11.87 13.71
N LEU A 303 -23.46 -13.10 13.75
CA LEU A 303 -24.80 -13.42 13.21
C LEU A 303 -25.80 -13.81 14.28
N ASN A 304 -25.40 -13.83 15.56
CA ASN A 304 -26.20 -14.27 16.69
C ASN A 304 -26.81 -15.68 16.50
N ILE A 305 -25.93 -16.64 16.17
CA ILE A 305 -26.26 -18.06 15.97
C ILE A 305 -25.42 -18.92 16.90
N LYS A 306 -25.71 -20.20 16.98
CA LYS A 306 -24.86 -21.14 17.75
C LYS A 306 -23.60 -21.51 16.97
N GLU A 307 -22.49 -21.75 17.67
CA GLU A 307 -21.24 -22.23 17.05
C GLU A 307 -21.43 -23.54 16.28
N GLU A 308 -22.35 -24.40 16.75
CA GLU A 308 -22.69 -25.68 16.10
C GLU A 308 -23.45 -25.51 14.78
N ASP A 309 -23.97 -24.32 14.46
CA ASP A 309 -24.63 -23.98 13.19
C ASP A 309 -23.61 -23.61 12.10
N VAL A 310 -22.30 -23.61 12.40
CA VAL A 310 -21.23 -23.22 11.49
C VAL A 310 -20.41 -24.45 11.07
N ALA A 311 -20.35 -24.71 9.78
CA ALA A 311 -19.42 -25.67 9.17
C ALA A 311 -18.19 -24.95 8.63
N LEU A 312 -17.02 -25.54 8.83
CA LEU A 312 -15.74 -24.99 8.34
C LEU A 312 -15.23 -25.68 7.07
N SER A 313 -15.88 -26.78 6.66
CA SER A 313 -15.54 -27.48 5.42
C SER A 313 -16.78 -28.07 4.75
N GLN A 314 -16.65 -28.35 3.47
CA GLN A 314 -17.68 -29.05 2.70
C GLN A 314 -17.98 -30.46 3.27
N GLU A 315 -16.98 -31.16 3.76
CA GLU A 315 -17.09 -32.48 4.36
C GLU A 315 -17.93 -32.45 5.63
N GLU A 316 -17.69 -31.42 6.50
CA GLU A 316 -18.49 -31.22 7.70
C GLU A 316 -19.97 -30.93 7.32
N TRP A 317 -20.19 -30.03 6.35
CA TRP A 317 -21.54 -29.72 5.88
C TRP A 317 -22.25 -30.95 5.30
N LYS A 318 -21.60 -31.81 4.49
CA LYS A 318 -22.18 -33.01 3.88
C LYS A 318 -22.67 -34.01 4.89
N GLN A 319 -22.10 -34.09 6.09
CA GLN A 319 -22.54 -35.01 7.14
C GLN A 319 -23.95 -34.70 7.65
N ASN A 320 -24.33 -33.41 7.70
CA ASN A 320 -25.68 -32.97 8.09
C ASN A 320 -26.04 -31.64 7.44
N PRO A 321 -26.44 -31.59 6.17
CA PRO A 321 -26.71 -30.34 5.45
C PRO A 321 -27.81 -29.47 6.10
N ASN A 322 -28.78 -30.11 6.77
CA ASN A 322 -29.90 -29.40 7.41
C ASN A 322 -29.51 -28.67 8.71
N LYS A 323 -28.36 -28.97 9.27
CA LYS A 323 -27.91 -28.37 10.53
C LYS A 323 -27.30 -27.01 10.36
N PHE A 324 -26.49 -26.84 9.30
CA PHE A 324 -25.59 -25.71 9.19
C PHE A 324 -26.23 -24.53 8.48
N LYS A 325 -26.18 -23.37 9.13
CA LYS A 325 -26.62 -22.08 8.58
C LYS A 325 -25.51 -21.35 7.82
N ILE A 326 -24.26 -21.65 8.18
CA ILE A 326 -23.03 -21.05 7.64
C ILE A 326 -22.09 -22.13 7.16
N LEU A 327 -21.45 -21.88 6.00
CA LEU A 327 -20.33 -22.66 5.51
C LEU A 327 -19.15 -21.72 5.25
N ASP A 328 -18.06 -21.88 6.00
CA ASP A 328 -16.82 -21.08 5.82
C ASP A 328 -15.83 -21.81 4.91
N SER A 329 -16.29 -22.23 3.76
CA SER A 329 -15.49 -22.82 2.69
C SER A 329 -16.21 -22.76 1.34
N ASP A 330 -15.57 -23.25 0.27
CA ASP A 330 -16.21 -23.52 -1.01
C ASP A 330 -17.14 -24.73 -0.92
N LEU A 331 -18.19 -24.75 -1.76
CA LEU A 331 -19.12 -25.86 -1.90
C LEU A 331 -19.24 -26.30 -3.38
N TYR A 332 -18.72 -27.48 -3.66
CA TYR A 332 -18.69 -28.07 -5.01
C TYR A 332 -19.82 -29.07 -5.17
N LEU A 333 -20.86 -28.71 -5.93
CA LEU A 333 -22.01 -29.53 -6.25
C LEU A 333 -22.20 -29.66 -7.78
N ARG A 334 -21.10 -29.68 -8.51
CA ARG A 334 -21.08 -29.74 -10.00
C ARG A 334 -21.77 -30.92 -10.62
N HIS A 335 -21.93 -32.00 -9.87
CA HIS A 335 -22.63 -33.21 -10.35
C HIS A 335 -24.13 -33.20 -10.08
N LEU A 336 -24.62 -32.15 -9.40
CA LEU A 336 -26.04 -32.06 -9.09
C LEU A 336 -26.79 -31.61 -10.35
N VAL A 337 -27.72 -32.46 -10.80
CA VAL A 337 -28.48 -32.23 -12.04
C VAL A 337 -29.82 -31.54 -11.78
N LYS A 338 -30.40 -31.78 -10.60
CA LYS A 338 -31.67 -31.17 -10.13
C LYS A 338 -31.57 -30.79 -8.66
N PRO A 339 -32.18 -29.69 -8.23
CA PRO A 339 -32.03 -29.20 -6.85
C PRO A 339 -32.97 -29.88 -5.84
N ASN A 340 -33.63 -30.99 -6.20
CA ASN A 340 -34.65 -31.64 -5.38
C ASN A 340 -34.12 -31.98 -3.97
N GLY A 341 -34.70 -31.37 -2.94
CA GLY A 341 -34.32 -31.64 -1.55
C GLY A 341 -32.97 -31.00 -1.12
N LEU A 342 -32.33 -30.21 -1.98
CA LEU A 342 -31.09 -29.52 -1.64
C LEU A 342 -31.35 -28.44 -0.58
N VAL A 343 -30.69 -28.58 0.57
CA VAL A 343 -30.69 -27.54 1.62
C VAL A 343 -29.30 -26.92 1.66
N LEU A 344 -29.22 -25.65 1.29
CA LEU A 344 -27.98 -24.88 1.30
C LEU A 344 -27.88 -24.04 2.57
N PRO A 345 -26.65 -23.76 3.06
CA PRO A 345 -26.44 -22.80 4.12
C PRO A 345 -26.98 -21.41 3.74
N HIS A 346 -27.39 -20.63 4.72
CA HIS A 346 -27.86 -19.25 4.46
C HIS A 346 -26.72 -18.35 3.98
N HIS A 347 -25.49 -18.65 4.39
CA HIS A 347 -24.29 -17.88 4.03
C HIS A 347 -23.16 -18.85 3.70
N ILE A 348 -22.50 -18.62 2.57
CA ILE A 348 -21.28 -19.31 2.14
C ILE A 348 -20.18 -18.26 1.98
N SER A 349 -19.09 -18.36 2.73
CA SER A 349 -17.97 -17.41 2.65
C SER A 349 -17.11 -17.63 1.41
N GLY A 350 -17.07 -18.85 0.90
CA GLY A 350 -16.39 -19.25 -0.32
C GLY A 350 -17.26 -19.16 -1.57
N SER A 351 -17.03 -20.08 -2.51
CA SER A 351 -17.76 -20.22 -3.78
C SER A 351 -18.81 -21.33 -3.70
N LEU A 352 -19.86 -21.20 -4.49
CA LEU A 352 -20.86 -22.24 -4.72
C LEU A 352 -20.90 -22.61 -6.21
N PHE A 353 -20.54 -23.85 -6.52
CA PHE A 353 -20.52 -24.37 -7.89
C PHE A 353 -21.69 -25.36 -8.11
N LEU A 354 -22.63 -24.96 -8.95
CA LEU A 354 -23.83 -25.72 -9.33
C LEU A 354 -23.90 -25.94 -10.87
N ASP A 355 -22.74 -26.05 -11.51
CA ASP A 355 -22.59 -26.06 -12.97
C ASP A 355 -23.35 -27.23 -13.65
N GLY A 356 -23.65 -28.31 -12.92
CA GLY A 356 -24.41 -29.44 -13.43
C GLY A 356 -25.92 -29.24 -13.47
N LEU A 357 -26.43 -28.18 -12.83
CA LEU A 357 -27.87 -27.90 -12.82
C LEU A 357 -28.34 -27.44 -14.21
N TYR A 358 -29.30 -28.13 -14.81
CA TYR A 358 -29.98 -27.67 -16.01
C TYR A 358 -31.37 -27.07 -15.72
N ASN A 359 -31.90 -27.26 -14.50
CA ASN A 359 -33.17 -26.75 -14.04
C ASN A 359 -33.01 -26.24 -12.60
N ALA A 360 -33.49 -25.04 -12.33
CA ALA A 360 -33.41 -24.40 -11.02
C ALA A 360 -34.76 -24.40 -10.29
N GLU A 361 -35.74 -25.18 -10.74
CA GLU A 361 -37.04 -25.25 -10.10
C GLU A 361 -36.91 -25.63 -8.62
N ARG A 362 -37.49 -24.76 -7.75
CA ARG A 362 -37.40 -24.89 -6.28
C ARG A 362 -35.98 -24.72 -5.68
N LEU A 363 -35.00 -24.23 -6.45
CA LEU A 363 -33.70 -23.90 -5.92
C LEU A 363 -33.78 -22.74 -4.96
N ILE A 364 -33.39 -22.95 -3.72
CA ILE A 364 -33.26 -21.87 -2.72
C ILE A 364 -31.78 -21.60 -2.54
N LEU A 365 -31.31 -20.48 -3.07
CA LEU A 365 -29.93 -20.05 -2.96
C LEU A 365 -29.62 -19.40 -1.58
N PRO A 366 -28.36 -19.45 -1.13
CA PRO A 366 -27.92 -18.68 0.05
C PRO A 366 -28.24 -17.20 -0.06
N LYS A 367 -28.39 -16.53 1.08
CA LYS A 367 -28.57 -15.06 1.13
C LYS A 367 -27.32 -14.30 0.66
N SER A 368 -26.15 -14.89 0.86
CA SER A 368 -24.86 -14.31 0.42
C SER A 368 -23.85 -15.39 0.08
N ILE A 369 -23.03 -15.10 -0.94
CA ILE A 369 -21.91 -15.93 -1.40
C ILE A 369 -20.70 -15.01 -1.56
N GLY A 370 -19.64 -15.27 -0.78
CA GLY A 370 -18.48 -14.39 -0.66
C GLY A 370 -17.62 -14.33 -1.93
N ASN A 371 -17.49 -15.48 -2.65
CA ASN A 371 -16.68 -15.54 -3.86
C ASN A 371 -17.57 -15.75 -5.11
N THR A 372 -17.55 -16.92 -5.71
CA THR A 372 -18.24 -17.18 -6.98
C THR A 372 -19.52 -17.99 -6.77
N LEU A 373 -20.63 -17.54 -7.38
CA LEU A 373 -21.78 -18.37 -7.66
C LEU A 373 -21.70 -18.79 -9.13
N SER A 374 -21.54 -20.08 -9.39
CA SER A 374 -21.59 -20.62 -10.75
C SER A 374 -22.86 -21.43 -10.95
N LEU A 375 -23.61 -21.03 -11.98
CA LEU A 375 -24.85 -21.63 -12.49
C LEU A 375 -24.74 -21.83 -14.01
N GLU A 376 -23.54 -22.13 -14.49
CA GLU A 376 -23.21 -22.25 -15.92
C GLU A 376 -24.11 -23.24 -16.68
N GLY A 377 -24.58 -24.30 -16.01
CA GLY A 377 -25.43 -25.33 -16.63
C GLY A 377 -26.86 -24.87 -16.89
N LEU A 378 -27.31 -23.74 -16.33
CA LEU A 378 -28.70 -23.28 -16.52
C LEU A 378 -28.86 -22.62 -17.88
N SER A 379 -29.85 -23.05 -18.66
CA SER A 379 -30.27 -22.39 -19.90
C SER A 379 -31.30 -21.28 -19.65
N THR A 380 -31.97 -21.28 -18.49
CA THR A 380 -32.93 -20.28 -18.03
C THR A 380 -32.86 -20.11 -16.53
N VAL A 381 -33.15 -18.91 -16.06
CA VAL A 381 -33.18 -18.51 -14.64
C VAL A 381 -34.56 -18.14 -14.15
N GLU A 382 -35.59 -18.51 -14.89
CA GLU A 382 -36.98 -18.24 -14.51
C GLU A 382 -37.30 -18.84 -13.14
N GLY A 383 -37.74 -17.99 -12.21
CA GLY A 383 -38.03 -18.40 -10.82
C GLY A 383 -36.84 -18.50 -9.88
N VAL A 384 -35.62 -18.18 -10.34
CA VAL A 384 -34.42 -18.14 -9.48
C VAL A 384 -34.32 -16.82 -8.78
N VAL A 385 -34.24 -16.85 -7.44
CA VAL A 385 -33.96 -15.66 -6.63
C VAL A 385 -32.47 -15.63 -6.33
N LEU A 386 -31.75 -14.73 -6.99
CA LEU A 386 -30.30 -14.58 -6.78
C LEU A 386 -30.00 -13.90 -5.44
N PRO A 387 -28.87 -14.24 -4.79
CA PRO A 387 -28.40 -13.55 -3.58
C PRO A 387 -28.20 -12.07 -3.81
N GLN A 388 -28.47 -11.27 -2.77
CA GLN A 388 -28.21 -9.82 -2.83
C GLN A 388 -26.70 -9.47 -2.76
N LYS A 389 -25.90 -10.38 -2.24
CA LYS A 389 -24.43 -10.22 -2.14
C LYS A 389 -23.76 -11.43 -2.79
N ILE A 390 -23.03 -11.14 -3.87
CA ILE A 390 -22.31 -12.15 -4.67
C ILE A 390 -20.96 -11.56 -5.04
N GLY A 391 -19.90 -12.39 -4.90
CA GLY A 391 -18.58 -12.04 -5.42
C GLY A 391 -18.57 -11.99 -6.95
N ASN A 392 -18.44 -13.14 -7.60
CA ASN A 392 -18.64 -13.28 -9.06
C ASN A 392 -19.93 -14.04 -9.32
N LEU A 393 -20.60 -13.72 -10.42
CA LEU A 393 -21.79 -14.44 -10.87
C LEU A 393 -21.55 -14.98 -12.27
N ASP A 394 -21.58 -16.31 -12.37
CA ASP A 394 -21.48 -17.01 -13.65
C ASP A 394 -22.85 -17.57 -14.05
N LEU A 395 -23.41 -17.01 -15.12
CA LEU A 395 -24.62 -17.40 -15.79
C LEU A 395 -24.35 -17.62 -17.30
N SER A 396 -23.14 -18.11 -17.62
CA SER A 396 -22.69 -18.25 -19.01
C SER A 396 -23.58 -19.18 -19.83
N GLY A 397 -24.36 -20.08 -19.19
CA GLY A 397 -25.27 -20.98 -19.87
C GLY A 397 -26.57 -20.38 -20.37
N ILE A 398 -27.00 -19.20 -19.85
CA ILE A 398 -28.27 -18.60 -20.24
C ILE A 398 -28.20 -18.00 -21.65
N ILE A 399 -29.26 -18.23 -22.43
CA ILE A 399 -29.38 -17.76 -23.81
C ILE A 399 -30.30 -16.54 -23.90
N SER A 400 -31.29 -16.47 -23.02
CA SER A 400 -32.27 -15.38 -22.96
C SER A 400 -32.35 -14.77 -21.57
N PRO A 401 -32.47 -13.43 -21.43
CA PRO A 401 -32.56 -12.77 -20.15
C PRO A 401 -33.95 -12.81 -19.53
N LYS A 402 -34.88 -13.49 -20.16
CA LYS A 402 -36.28 -13.55 -19.70
C LYS A 402 -36.38 -14.10 -18.28
N GLY A 403 -36.97 -13.30 -17.37
CA GLY A 403 -37.12 -13.65 -15.97
C GLY A 403 -35.85 -13.47 -15.13
N LEU A 404 -34.74 -13.00 -15.72
CA LEU A 404 -33.51 -12.71 -14.99
C LEU A 404 -33.63 -11.42 -14.18
N ILE A 405 -33.49 -11.54 -12.86
CA ILE A 405 -33.43 -10.41 -11.93
C ILE A 405 -32.05 -10.41 -11.29
N LEU A 406 -31.19 -9.51 -11.76
CA LEU A 406 -29.84 -9.36 -11.22
C LEU A 406 -29.85 -8.46 -9.97
N PRO A 407 -28.95 -8.71 -9.00
CA PRO A 407 -28.75 -7.79 -7.89
C PRO A 407 -28.21 -6.44 -8.38
N ARG A 408 -28.48 -5.37 -7.63
CA ARG A 408 -28.03 -4.01 -8.01
C ARG A 408 -26.50 -3.88 -8.10
N HIS A 409 -25.78 -4.66 -7.30
CA HIS A 409 -24.32 -4.65 -7.24
C HIS A 409 -23.79 -6.07 -7.28
N ILE A 410 -22.77 -6.30 -8.09
CA ILE A 410 -21.95 -7.51 -8.10
C ILE A 410 -20.55 -7.09 -7.73
N ASP A 411 -20.01 -7.62 -6.64
CA ASP A 411 -18.70 -7.23 -6.09
C ASP A 411 -17.51 -7.62 -7.00
N GLY A 412 -17.69 -8.64 -7.83
CA GLY A 412 -16.71 -9.15 -8.80
C GLY A 412 -17.23 -9.11 -10.23
N SER A 413 -16.95 -10.15 -11.00
CA SER A 413 -17.30 -10.24 -12.42
C SER A 413 -18.69 -10.83 -12.65
N LEU A 414 -19.34 -10.43 -13.75
CA LEU A 414 -20.58 -11.00 -14.27
C LEU A 414 -20.33 -11.63 -15.64
N TYR A 415 -20.63 -12.92 -15.76
CA TYR A 415 -20.50 -13.69 -16.99
C TYR A 415 -21.87 -14.07 -17.55
N LEU A 416 -22.13 -13.63 -18.79
CA LEU A 416 -23.36 -13.84 -19.58
C LEU A 416 -22.96 -14.19 -21.03
N ASP A 417 -22.01 -15.11 -21.17
CA ASP A 417 -21.28 -15.40 -22.41
C ASP A 417 -22.18 -15.81 -23.57
N ASN A 418 -23.23 -16.61 -23.32
CA ASN A 418 -24.11 -17.14 -24.36
C ASN A 418 -25.40 -16.31 -24.55
N LEU A 419 -25.52 -15.18 -23.86
CA LEU A 419 -26.69 -14.31 -23.99
C LEU A 419 -26.72 -13.68 -25.38
N THR A 420 -27.79 -13.95 -26.15
CA THR A 420 -27.91 -13.52 -27.54
C THR A 420 -28.83 -12.31 -27.74
N SER A 421 -29.66 -11.98 -26.73
CA SER A 421 -30.59 -10.85 -26.77
C SER A 421 -30.53 -10.06 -25.49
N VAL A 422 -30.74 -8.76 -25.59
CA VAL A 422 -30.85 -7.82 -24.46
C VAL A 422 -32.30 -7.53 -24.06
N GLU A 423 -33.29 -8.13 -24.75
CA GLU A 423 -34.72 -7.85 -24.50
C GLU A 423 -35.13 -8.23 -23.08
N GLY A 424 -35.47 -7.21 -22.28
CA GLY A 424 -35.80 -7.39 -20.87
C GLY A 424 -34.62 -7.52 -19.93
N LEU A 425 -33.36 -7.39 -20.41
CA LEU A 425 -32.17 -7.41 -19.58
C LEU A 425 -32.03 -6.11 -18.80
N VAL A 426 -31.96 -6.23 -17.49
CA VAL A 426 -31.58 -5.12 -16.58
C VAL A 426 -30.27 -5.47 -15.92
N LEU A 427 -29.19 -4.84 -16.37
CA LEU A 427 -27.87 -5.04 -15.80
C LEU A 427 -27.73 -4.38 -14.40
N PRO A 428 -26.83 -4.86 -13.55
CA PRO A 428 -26.50 -4.22 -12.27
C PRO A 428 -26.09 -2.75 -12.46
N GLN A 429 -26.31 -1.93 -11.44
CA GLN A 429 -25.78 -0.55 -11.45
C GLN A 429 -24.24 -0.54 -11.47
N CYS A 430 -23.61 -1.48 -10.74
CA CYS A 430 -22.16 -1.59 -10.65
C CYS A 430 -21.74 -3.06 -10.75
N VAL A 431 -20.69 -3.31 -11.54
CA VAL A 431 -19.95 -4.58 -11.60
C VAL A 431 -18.51 -4.29 -11.19
N GLY A 432 -18.06 -4.87 -10.07
CA GLY A 432 -16.76 -4.58 -9.50
C GLY A 432 -15.57 -5.18 -10.27
N GLY A 433 -15.83 -6.25 -11.04
CA GLY A 433 -14.87 -6.91 -11.93
C GLY A 433 -15.21 -6.73 -13.41
N ASN A 434 -15.04 -7.78 -14.20
CA ASN A 434 -15.34 -7.81 -15.62
C ASN A 434 -16.84 -8.01 -15.89
N LEU A 435 -17.32 -7.44 -16.98
CA LEU A 435 -18.65 -7.71 -17.55
C LEU A 435 -18.48 -8.42 -18.89
N ASN A 436 -18.89 -9.69 -18.95
CA ASN A 436 -18.82 -10.49 -20.18
C ASN A 436 -20.20 -10.64 -20.80
N LEU A 437 -20.35 -10.08 -22.00
CA LEU A 437 -21.54 -10.15 -22.86
C LEU A 437 -21.13 -10.62 -24.25
N HIS A 438 -20.22 -11.56 -24.32
CA HIS A 438 -19.58 -12.02 -25.54
C HIS A 438 -20.58 -12.51 -26.62
N GLY A 439 -21.69 -13.17 -26.21
CA GLY A 439 -22.69 -13.72 -27.12
C GLY A 439 -23.60 -12.70 -27.79
N LEU A 440 -23.61 -11.45 -27.33
CA LEU A 440 -24.49 -10.42 -27.92
C LEU A 440 -24.04 -10.04 -29.34
N THR A 441 -24.97 -10.16 -30.29
CA THR A 441 -24.73 -9.78 -31.68
C THR A 441 -25.21 -8.37 -32.02
N SER A 442 -26.01 -7.73 -31.13
CA SER A 442 -26.49 -6.37 -31.28
C SER A 442 -26.50 -5.65 -29.93
N ALA A 443 -26.06 -4.40 -29.93
CA ALA A 443 -26.12 -3.51 -28.76
C ALA A 443 -27.41 -2.64 -28.73
N LYS A 444 -28.35 -2.86 -29.65
CA LYS A 444 -29.61 -2.10 -29.64
C LYS A 444 -30.33 -2.33 -28.34
N ASP A 445 -30.73 -1.24 -27.69
CA ASP A 445 -31.42 -1.20 -26.40
C ASP A 445 -30.61 -1.72 -25.19
N LEU A 446 -29.28 -1.95 -25.34
CA LEU A 446 -28.39 -2.31 -24.24
C LEU A 446 -28.12 -1.10 -23.35
N VAL A 447 -28.52 -1.20 -22.09
CA VAL A 447 -28.19 -0.21 -21.05
C VAL A 447 -27.05 -0.77 -20.20
N LEU A 448 -25.88 -0.14 -20.29
CA LEU A 448 -24.70 -0.56 -19.53
C LEU A 448 -24.77 -0.11 -18.06
N PRO A 449 -24.05 -0.80 -17.14
CA PRO A 449 -23.85 -0.37 -15.78
C PRO A 449 -23.26 1.05 -15.69
N GLN A 450 -23.52 1.74 -14.57
CA GLN A 450 -22.86 3.03 -14.29
C GLN A 450 -21.34 2.88 -14.12
N SER A 451 -20.87 1.71 -13.63
CA SER A 451 -19.46 1.40 -13.52
C SER A 451 -19.18 -0.08 -13.74
N VAL A 452 -18.07 -0.36 -14.44
CA VAL A 452 -17.44 -1.67 -14.59
C VAL A 452 -15.99 -1.50 -14.11
N GLY A 453 -15.60 -2.25 -13.07
CA GLY A 453 -14.30 -2.10 -12.45
C GLY A 453 -13.16 -2.81 -13.17
N GLY A 454 -13.48 -3.73 -14.08
CA GLY A 454 -12.57 -4.44 -14.98
C GLY A 454 -12.89 -4.19 -16.44
N ASP A 455 -12.76 -5.21 -17.28
CA ASP A 455 -12.98 -5.15 -18.71
C ASP A 455 -14.45 -5.39 -19.09
N LEU A 456 -14.89 -4.78 -20.19
CA LEU A 456 -16.17 -5.03 -20.83
C LEU A 456 -15.93 -5.79 -22.15
N TYR A 457 -16.46 -7.02 -22.22
CA TYR A 457 -16.31 -7.90 -23.40
C TYR A 457 -17.59 -7.94 -24.22
N LEU A 458 -17.51 -7.46 -25.48
CA LEU A 458 -18.61 -7.34 -26.46
C LEU A 458 -18.14 -7.79 -27.86
N TRP A 459 -17.39 -8.90 -27.95
CA TRP A 459 -16.64 -9.25 -29.15
C TRP A 459 -17.50 -9.68 -30.34
N SER A 460 -18.74 -10.11 -30.12
CA SER A 460 -19.64 -10.56 -31.19
C SER A 460 -20.59 -9.47 -31.74
N LEU A 461 -20.45 -8.23 -31.26
CA LEU A 461 -21.25 -7.13 -31.81
C LEU A 461 -20.88 -6.85 -33.25
N THR A 462 -21.86 -6.76 -34.12
CA THR A 462 -21.73 -6.45 -35.56
C THR A 462 -22.41 -5.14 -35.93
#